data_4408e2fcd35664e0d4ed011cf60a8112
#
_entry.id   4408e2fcd35664e0d4ed011cf60a8112
#
_cell.length_a   1.000
_cell.length_b   1.000
_cell.length_c   1.000
_cell.angle_alpha   90.00
_cell.angle_beta   90.00
_cell.angle_gamma   90.00
#
_symmetry.space_group_name_H-M   'P 1'
#
loop_
_entity.id
_entity.type
_entity.pdbx_description
1 polymer ?
#
loop_
_entity_poly.entity_id
_entity_poly.type
_entity_poly.pdbx_seq_one_letter_code
_entity_poly.pdbx_strand_id
1 'polypeptide(L)'
;LFAFAITEPGAGSDAEDGHGAASNQPGLRARRARDGWLLNGQKVFISGGDVAKQLTVFAALEGEGFESWTCFLVDRGTPGFDVIRTELKMGMRASSAAQLSFQDVWVSDACVVGGLRQGWALNRATLNLSRLPVASMGVGLAQAAVDVAVAHACTTRLGGKPLIDFQDVQLTLAQMMAETSTIRALVWQGARTWAPRQGVASMAKFHCTDTAMCVIEQAMDLLGEGAVLHRNRLDKIYRDARLTQIFEGTNQINRLSLIEDLQEDFLSKLSPGTQ
;
A
#
# COMPACT_ATOMS: atom_id res chain seq x y z
N LEU A 1 -17.27 -2.13 -8.42
CA LEU A 1 -15.97 -1.68 -7.97
C LEU A 1 -16.16 -0.89 -6.67
N PHE A 2 -15.34 -1.17 -5.66
CA PHE A 2 -15.30 -0.47 -4.38
C PHE A 2 -14.01 0.32 -4.26
N ALA A 3 -14.03 1.40 -3.46
CA ALA A 3 -12.84 2.16 -3.10
C ALA A 3 -12.70 2.28 -1.58
N PHE A 4 -11.46 2.29 -1.10
CA PHE A 4 -11.11 2.40 0.30
C PHE A 4 -10.61 3.81 0.58
N ALA A 5 -11.42 4.63 1.27
CA ALA A 5 -11.19 6.05 1.43
C ALA A 5 -10.75 6.40 2.86
N ILE A 6 -9.44 6.30 3.11
CA ILE A 6 -8.85 6.59 4.42
C ILE A 6 -7.97 7.83 4.41
N THR A 7 -7.03 7.94 3.48
CA THR A 7 -5.99 9.01 3.43
C THR A 7 -6.62 10.40 3.23
N GLU A 8 -6.09 11.39 3.92
CA GLU A 8 -6.55 12.78 3.89
C GLU A 8 -5.44 13.75 3.49
N PRO A 9 -5.74 14.99 3.08
CA PRO A 9 -4.73 15.96 2.67
C PRO A 9 -3.64 16.21 3.72
N GLY A 10 -3.98 16.14 5.02
CA GLY A 10 -3.07 16.36 6.13
C GLY A 10 -2.69 15.13 6.94
N ALA A 11 -3.16 13.95 6.55
CA ALA A 11 -2.99 12.73 7.35
C ALA A 11 -2.80 11.48 6.45
N GLY A 12 -1.71 10.76 6.63
CA GLY A 12 -1.37 9.56 5.87
C GLY A 12 -0.89 8.43 6.77
N SER A 13 0.40 8.37 7.07
CA SER A 13 1.02 7.30 7.89
C SER A 13 0.51 7.23 9.33
N ASP A 14 0.09 8.34 9.89
CA ASP A 14 -0.53 8.44 11.22
C ASP A 14 -1.86 7.67 11.33
N ALA A 15 -2.53 7.39 10.21
CA ALA A 15 -3.68 6.50 10.17
C ALA A 15 -3.34 5.02 10.47
N GLU A 16 -2.06 4.69 10.63
CA GLU A 16 -1.58 3.33 10.89
C GLU A 16 -0.74 3.22 12.16
N ASP A 17 -0.34 4.34 12.74
CA ASP A 17 0.42 4.43 13.99
C ASP A 17 -0.55 4.60 15.18
N GLY A 18 -0.69 3.55 15.99
CA GLY A 18 -1.56 3.58 17.17
C GLY A 18 -1.19 4.65 18.20
N HIS A 19 0.09 5.06 18.25
CA HIS A 19 0.55 6.13 19.13
C HIS A 19 0.40 7.51 18.48
N GLY A 20 0.71 7.65 17.20
CA GLY A 20 0.55 8.89 16.44
C GLY A 20 -0.91 9.22 16.17
N ALA A 21 -1.73 8.23 15.93
CA ALA A 21 -3.16 8.36 15.68
C ALA A 21 -3.94 8.87 16.90
N ALA A 22 -3.46 8.66 18.12
CA ALA A 22 -4.06 9.24 19.31
C ALA A 22 -4.04 10.79 19.31
N SER A 23 -3.14 11.41 18.56
CA SER A 23 -3.02 12.85 18.37
C SER A 23 -3.72 13.36 17.09
N ASN A 24 -3.98 12.51 16.10
CA ASN A 24 -4.50 12.87 14.79
C ASN A 24 -5.84 12.16 14.51
N GLN A 25 -6.92 12.89 14.79
CA GLN A 25 -8.25 12.45 14.35
C GLN A 25 -8.39 12.62 12.83
N PRO A 26 -9.17 11.77 12.13
CA PRO A 26 -9.58 12.05 10.77
C PRO A 26 -10.12 13.47 10.62
N GLY A 27 -9.65 14.20 9.61
CA GLY A 27 -10.17 15.50 9.26
C GLY A 27 -11.58 15.43 8.72
N LEU A 28 -11.96 14.32 8.08
CA LEU A 28 -13.33 14.04 7.70
C LEU A 28 -14.17 13.72 8.94
N ARG A 29 -15.25 14.49 9.14
CA ARG A 29 -16.14 14.41 10.31
C ARG A 29 -17.48 13.82 9.95
N ALA A 30 -18.01 12.99 10.84
CA ALA A 30 -19.36 12.48 10.81
C ALA A 30 -20.18 13.12 11.93
N ARG A 31 -21.14 13.98 11.57
CA ARG A 31 -22.06 14.61 12.51
C ARG A 31 -23.36 13.86 12.56
N ARG A 32 -23.88 13.59 13.76
CA ARG A 32 -25.18 12.94 13.94
C ARG A 32 -26.31 13.75 13.31
N ALA A 33 -27.14 13.10 12.50
CA ALA A 33 -28.38 13.63 11.95
C ALA A 33 -29.56 12.75 12.44
N ARG A 34 -30.80 13.11 12.08
CA ARG A 34 -32.00 12.46 12.62
C ARG A 34 -31.96 10.93 12.50
N ASP A 35 -31.75 10.38 11.31
CA ASP A 35 -31.81 8.93 11.05
C ASP A 35 -30.50 8.45 10.37
N GLY A 36 -29.38 9.10 10.69
CA GLY A 36 -28.11 8.82 10.05
C GLY A 36 -27.04 9.86 10.39
N TRP A 37 -26.15 10.10 9.45
CA TRP A 37 -24.92 10.89 9.63
C TRP A 37 -24.70 11.83 8.45
N LEU A 38 -24.15 12.99 8.71
CA LEU A 38 -23.65 13.94 7.72
C LEU A 38 -22.14 13.90 7.71
N LEU A 39 -21.56 13.56 6.57
CA LEU A 39 -20.12 13.49 6.37
C LEU A 39 -19.61 14.77 5.74
N ASN A 40 -18.55 15.36 6.34
CA ASN A 40 -17.92 16.58 5.87
C ASN A 40 -16.40 16.46 5.91
N GLY A 41 -15.71 16.79 4.80
CA GLY A 41 -14.25 16.75 4.68
C GLY A 41 -13.77 16.29 3.32
N GLN A 42 -12.51 15.84 3.26
CA GLN A 42 -11.87 15.41 2.02
C GLN A 42 -11.06 14.14 2.24
N LYS A 43 -10.93 13.36 1.17
CA LYS A 43 -10.02 12.20 1.07
C LYS A 43 -9.14 12.36 -0.17
N VAL A 44 -7.88 11.90 -0.11
CA VAL A 44 -6.93 12.00 -1.21
C VAL A 44 -6.26 10.66 -1.49
N PHE A 45 -5.73 10.51 -2.70
CA PHE A 45 -5.06 9.29 -3.17
C PHE A 45 -5.93 8.04 -3.12
N ILE A 46 -7.25 8.20 -3.26
CA ILE A 46 -8.19 7.08 -3.20
C ILE A 46 -8.17 6.33 -4.52
N SER A 47 -7.59 5.13 -4.48
CA SER A 47 -7.49 4.25 -5.66
C SER A 47 -8.87 3.89 -6.19
N GLY A 48 -9.11 4.18 -7.49
CA GLY A 48 -10.38 3.96 -8.13
C GLY A 48 -11.53 4.83 -7.60
N GLY A 49 -11.26 5.86 -6.78
CA GLY A 49 -12.27 6.74 -6.20
C GLY A 49 -13.09 7.51 -7.24
N ASP A 50 -12.53 7.71 -8.42
CA ASP A 50 -13.19 8.36 -9.57
C ASP A 50 -14.17 7.44 -10.31
N VAL A 51 -14.07 6.11 -10.15
CA VAL A 51 -14.88 5.12 -10.89
C VAL A 51 -15.64 4.13 -9.99
N ALA A 52 -15.32 4.06 -8.71
CA ALA A 52 -15.98 3.17 -7.76
C ALA A 52 -17.47 3.51 -7.63
N LYS A 53 -18.32 2.50 -7.53
CA LYS A 53 -19.76 2.68 -7.28
C LYS A 53 -20.05 2.96 -5.81
N GLN A 54 -19.27 2.35 -4.93
CA GLN A 54 -19.38 2.47 -3.48
C GLN A 54 -18.00 2.66 -2.88
N LEU A 55 -17.95 3.39 -1.77
CA LEU A 55 -16.73 3.68 -1.04
C LEU A 55 -16.92 3.32 0.44
N THR A 56 -15.90 2.70 1.03
CA THR A 56 -15.76 2.66 2.49
C THR A 56 -15.01 3.92 2.92
N VAL A 57 -15.67 4.77 3.68
CA VAL A 57 -15.17 6.09 4.09
C VAL A 57 -14.96 6.11 5.59
N PHE A 58 -13.74 6.39 6.01
CA PHE A 58 -13.39 6.49 7.44
C PHE A 58 -13.49 7.95 7.90
N ALA A 59 -14.25 8.15 8.99
CA ALA A 59 -14.51 9.45 9.59
C ALA A 59 -14.42 9.40 11.11
N ALA A 60 -14.08 10.53 11.73
CA ALA A 60 -14.23 10.72 13.16
C ALA A 60 -15.64 11.21 13.49
N LEU A 61 -16.25 10.72 14.58
CA LEU A 61 -17.49 11.27 15.08
C LEU A 61 -17.25 12.66 15.64
N GLU A 62 -18.08 13.63 15.25
CA GLU A 62 -17.91 15.03 15.65
C GLU A 62 -18.02 15.19 17.17
N GLY A 63 -17.07 15.92 17.75
CA GLY A 63 -17.01 16.16 19.20
C GLY A 63 -16.40 15.01 20.03
N GLU A 64 -16.01 13.91 19.39
CA GLU A 64 -15.38 12.74 20.03
C GLU A 64 -13.88 12.65 19.75
N GLY A 65 -13.15 11.87 20.55
CA GLY A 65 -11.70 11.67 20.42
C GLY A 65 -11.31 10.67 19.34
N PHE A 66 -10.06 10.21 19.40
CA PHE A 66 -9.48 9.24 18.46
C PHE A 66 -10.29 7.93 18.34
N GLU A 67 -10.81 7.45 19.47
CA GLU A 67 -11.62 6.20 19.50
C GLU A 67 -12.92 6.29 18.69
N SER A 68 -13.26 7.47 18.16
CA SER A 68 -14.48 7.70 17.39
C SER A 68 -14.41 7.24 15.93
N TRP A 69 -13.26 6.77 15.45
CA TRP A 69 -13.12 6.28 14.09
C TRP A 69 -14.22 5.30 13.71
N THR A 70 -14.98 5.65 12.68
CA THR A 70 -16.11 4.87 12.18
C THR A 70 -16.01 4.75 10.67
N CYS A 71 -16.36 3.60 10.13
CA CYS A 71 -16.39 3.34 8.70
C CYS A 71 -17.82 3.44 8.18
N PHE A 72 -18.02 4.20 7.11
CA PHE A 72 -19.31 4.40 6.47
C PHE A 72 -19.27 3.90 5.02
N LEU A 73 -20.33 3.25 4.58
CA LEU A 73 -20.54 2.94 3.17
C LEU A 73 -21.22 4.13 2.49
N VAL A 74 -20.59 4.66 1.46
CA VAL A 74 -21.09 5.80 0.68
C VAL A 74 -21.27 5.39 -0.78
N ASP A 75 -22.46 5.61 -1.31
CA ASP A 75 -22.74 5.43 -2.73
C ASP A 75 -22.26 6.62 -3.55
N ARG A 76 -21.72 6.37 -4.73
CA ARG A 76 -21.18 7.42 -5.63
C ARG A 76 -22.19 8.53 -5.95
N GLY A 77 -23.45 8.21 -6.09
CA GLY A 77 -24.51 9.18 -6.44
C GLY A 77 -25.08 9.96 -5.26
N THR A 78 -24.54 9.80 -4.06
CA THR A 78 -25.05 10.49 -2.87
C THR A 78 -24.84 11.99 -3.01
N PRO A 79 -25.87 12.84 -2.82
CA PRO A 79 -25.73 14.29 -2.88
C PRO A 79 -24.64 14.81 -1.95
N GLY A 80 -23.84 15.77 -2.43
CA GLY A 80 -22.72 16.34 -1.70
C GLY A 80 -21.41 15.56 -1.82
N PHE A 81 -21.41 14.39 -2.47
CA PHE A 81 -20.20 13.65 -2.80
C PHE A 81 -19.70 14.03 -4.18
N ASP A 82 -18.45 14.50 -4.27
CA ASP A 82 -17.80 14.89 -5.51
C ASP A 82 -16.38 14.37 -5.65
N VAL A 83 -15.97 14.10 -6.89
CA VAL A 83 -14.58 13.85 -7.27
C VAL A 83 -13.94 15.16 -7.68
N ILE A 84 -13.00 15.66 -6.88
CA ILE A 84 -12.32 16.94 -7.16
C ILE A 84 -11.38 16.81 -8.35
N ARG A 85 -10.54 15.76 -8.33
CA ARG A 85 -9.57 15.46 -9.40
C ARG A 85 -9.01 14.04 -9.26
N THR A 86 -8.34 13.58 -10.31
CA THR A 86 -7.44 12.42 -10.29
C THR A 86 -6.00 12.88 -10.28
N GLU A 87 -5.15 12.20 -9.53
CA GLU A 87 -3.74 12.55 -9.39
C GLU A 87 -2.90 12.00 -10.56
N LEU A 88 -2.07 12.86 -11.15
CA LEU A 88 -1.09 12.46 -12.16
C LEU A 88 0.16 11.91 -11.47
N LYS A 89 0.18 10.61 -11.22
CA LYS A 89 1.28 9.94 -10.52
C LYS A 89 2.48 9.68 -11.44
N MET A 90 3.67 9.52 -10.83
CA MET A 90 4.88 9.14 -11.56
C MET A 90 4.80 7.73 -12.16
N GLY A 91 4.16 6.78 -11.44
CA GLY A 91 3.97 5.38 -11.82
C GLY A 91 2.56 4.89 -11.53
N MET A 92 2.27 3.62 -11.88
CA MET A 92 0.94 2.98 -11.73
C MET A 92 -0.20 3.85 -12.28
N ARG A 93 0.03 4.49 -13.42
CA ARG A 93 -0.90 5.48 -14.00
C ARG A 93 -2.21 4.87 -14.47
N ALA A 94 -2.22 3.57 -14.78
CA ALA A 94 -3.44 2.86 -15.16
C ALA A 94 -4.39 2.62 -13.96
N SER A 95 -3.90 2.70 -12.72
CA SER A 95 -4.71 2.70 -11.51
C SER A 95 -4.91 4.15 -11.09
N SER A 96 -6.11 4.71 -11.27
CA SER A 96 -6.41 6.08 -10.86
C SER A 96 -6.31 6.25 -9.34
N ALA A 97 -5.99 7.46 -8.90
CA ALA A 97 -6.05 7.86 -7.50
C ALA A 97 -6.76 9.21 -7.42
N ALA A 98 -7.86 9.30 -6.72
CA ALA A 98 -8.72 10.46 -6.71
C ALA A 98 -8.64 11.26 -5.41
N GLN A 99 -8.85 12.57 -5.51
CA GLN A 99 -9.23 13.43 -4.42
C GLN A 99 -10.75 13.57 -4.40
N LEU A 100 -11.34 13.33 -3.23
CA LEU A 100 -12.77 13.28 -3.00
C LEU A 100 -13.20 14.36 -2.01
N SER A 101 -14.36 14.95 -2.23
CA SER A 101 -15.00 15.93 -1.35
C SER A 101 -16.32 15.39 -0.82
N PHE A 102 -16.59 15.68 0.42
CA PHE A 102 -17.83 15.35 1.14
C PHE A 102 -18.36 16.64 1.77
N GLN A 103 -19.54 17.11 1.33
CA GLN A 103 -20.20 18.30 1.79
C GLN A 103 -21.65 17.95 2.19
N ASP A 104 -21.89 17.80 3.48
CA ASP A 104 -23.15 17.35 4.06
C ASP A 104 -23.68 16.05 3.40
N VAL A 105 -22.77 15.13 3.08
CA VAL A 105 -23.13 13.82 2.51
C VAL A 105 -23.90 13.02 3.55
N TRP A 106 -25.19 12.85 3.33
CA TRP A 106 -26.03 12.09 4.26
C TRP A 106 -25.94 10.60 3.99
N VAL A 107 -25.73 9.82 5.06
CA VAL A 107 -25.78 8.35 5.05
C VAL A 107 -26.62 7.85 6.20
N SER A 108 -27.40 6.78 5.99
CA SER A 108 -28.24 6.19 7.02
C SER A 108 -27.41 5.42 8.06
N ASP A 109 -27.98 5.13 9.22
CA ASP A 109 -27.36 4.27 10.24
C ASP A 109 -27.01 2.87 9.70
N ALA A 110 -27.77 2.36 8.72
CA ALA A 110 -27.50 1.07 8.09
C ALA A 110 -26.19 1.07 7.25
N CYS A 111 -25.65 2.23 6.92
CA CYS A 111 -24.39 2.36 6.19
C CYS A 111 -23.15 2.32 7.10
N VAL A 112 -23.32 2.19 8.42
CA VAL A 112 -22.20 2.00 9.35
C VAL A 112 -21.66 0.59 9.20
N VAL A 113 -20.39 0.47 8.84
CA VAL A 113 -19.72 -0.82 8.62
C VAL A 113 -19.07 -1.28 9.93
N GLY A 114 -19.42 -2.47 10.41
CA GLY A 114 -18.82 -3.10 11.58
C GLY A 114 -19.22 -2.48 12.94
N GLY A 115 -20.01 -1.41 12.93
CA GLY A 115 -20.43 -0.69 14.13
C GLY A 115 -19.70 0.64 14.34
N LEU A 116 -20.29 1.49 15.19
CA LEU A 116 -19.68 2.76 15.58
C LEU A 116 -18.36 2.53 16.33
N ARG A 117 -17.37 3.39 16.12
CA ARG A 117 -16.04 3.35 16.77
C ARG A 117 -15.21 2.09 16.44
N GLN A 118 -15.60 1.32 15.40
CA GLN A 118 -14.84 0.16 14.94
C GLN A 118 -13.93 0.48 13.73
N GLY A 119 -13.89 1.73 13.28
CA GLY A 119 -13.15 2.13 12.08
C GLY A 119 -11.66 1.84 12.16
N TRP A 120 -11.03 2.09 13.31
CA TRP A 120 -9.61 1.78 13.51
C TRP A 120 -9.31 0.28 13.40
N ALA A 121 -10.08 -0.56 14.07
CA ALA A 121 -9.93 -2.01 14.02
C ALA A 121 -10.14 -2.55 12.59
N LEU A 122 -11.15 -2.04 11.88
CA LEU A 122 -11.44 -2.40 10.49
C LEU A 122 -10.30 -1.97 9.56
N ASN A 123 -9.74 -0.77 9.75
CA ASN A 123 -8.59 -0.30 8.99
C ASN A 123 -7.39 -1.24 9.16
N ARG A 124 -7.00 -1.54 10.39
CA ARG A 124 -5.87 -2.45 10.68
C ARG A 124 -6.09 -3.84 10.09
N ALA A 125 -7.29 -4.40 10.22
CA ALA A 125 -7.62 -5.70 9.64
C ALA A 125 -7.52 -5.69 8.10
N THR A 126 -8.01 -4.64 7.45
CA THR A 126 -7.93 -4.48 6.00
C THR A 126 -6.48 -4.39 5.53
N LEU A 127 -5.66 -3.54 6.18
CA LEU A 127 -4.25 -3.37 5.82
C LEU A 127 -3.43 -4.65 6.03
N ASN A 128 -3.73 -5.44 7.06
CA ASN A 128 -3.08 -6.73 7.25
C ASN A 128 -3.31 -7.69 6.08
N LEU A 129 -4.51 -7.67 5.49
CA LEU A 129 -4.83 -8.51 4.33
C LEU A 129 -4.21 -7.95 3.04
N SER A 130 -4.17 -6.63 2.87
CA SER A 130 -3.75 -5.97 1.63
C SER A 130 -2.22 -5.83 1.48
N ARG A 131 -1.45 -5.83 2.57
CA ARG A 131 0.02 -5.70 2.54
C ARG A 131 0.71 -6.83 1.78
N LEU A 132 0.23 -8.05 1.91
CA LEU A 132 0.80 -9.20 1.21
C LEU A 132 0.60 -9.15 -0.32
N PRO A 133 -0.57 -8.80 -0.85
CA PRO A 133 -0.74 -8.45 -2.27
C PRO A 133 0.24 -7.37 -2.76
N VAL A 134 0.50 -6.32 -1.97
CA VAL A 134 1.49 -5.29 -2.35
C VAL A 134 2.91 -5.87 -2.38
N ALA A 135 3.27 -6.72 -1.42
CA ALA A 135 4.54 -7.45 -1.45
C ALA A 135 4.69 -8.27 -2.74
N SER A 136 3.61 -8.92 -3.19
CA SER A 136 3.62 -9.70 -4.43
C SER A 136 3.79 -8.83 -5.69
N MET A 137 3.30 -7.59 -5.67
CA MET A 137 3.58 -6.62 -6.74
C MET A 137 5.08 -6.30 -6.82
N GLY A 138 5.76 -6.13 -5.67
CA GLY A 138 7.21 -5.98 -5.61
C GLY A 138 7.94 -7.14 -6.26
N VAL A 139 7.54 -8.38 -5.95
CA VAL A 139 8.10 -9.59 -6.59
C VAL A 139 7.91 -9.58 -8.11
N GLY A 140 6.72 -9.21 -8.58
CA GLY A 140 6.43 -9.14 -10.02
C GLY A 140 7.27 -8.10 -10.74
N LEU A 141 7.49 -6.93 -10.11
CA LEU A 141 8.32 -5.85 -10.67
C LEU A 141 9.81 -6.23 -10.68
N ALA A 142 10.31 -6.87 -9.62
CA ALA A 142 11.68 -7.40 -9.59
C ALA A 142 11.89 -8.45 -10.68
N GLN A 143 10.96 -9.41 -10.84
CA GLN A 143 11.05 -10.41 -11.89
C GLN A 143 11.07 -9.78 -13.28
N ALA A 144 10.21 -8.80 -13.53
CA ALA A 144 10.20 -8.10 -14.82
C ALA A 144 11.53 -7.39 -15.12
N ALA A 145 12.18 -6.83 -14.09
CA ALA A 145 13.51 -6.22 -14.23
C ALA A 145 14.59 -7.26 -14.54
N VAL A 146 14.56 -8.42 -13.85
CA VAL A 146 15.46 -9.56 -14.14
C VAL A 146 15.30 -10.01 -15.58
N ASP A 147 14.08 -10.19 -16.06
CA ASP A 147 13.80 -10.66 -17.43
C ASP A 147 14.35 -9.69 -18.47
N VAL A 148 14.20 -8.38 -18.26
CA VAL A 148 14.76 -7.33 -19.13
C VAL A 148 16.29 -7.36 -19.10
N ALA A 149 16.90 -7.48 -17.91
CA ALA A 149 18.35 -7.52 -17.76
C ALA A 149 18.97 -8.76 -18.41
N VAL A 150 18.37 -9.93 -18.23
CA VAL A 150 18.81 -11.17 -18.88
C VAL A 150 18.71 -11.07 -20.40
N ALA A 151 17.60 -10.59 -20.94
CA ALA A 151 17.41 -10.40 -22.37
C ALA A 151 18.46 -9.45 -22.94
N HIS A 152 18.74 -8.34 -22.24
CA HIS A 152 19.79 -7.39 -22.63
C HIS A 152 21.18 -8.04 -22.62
N ALA A 153 21.53 -8.75 -21.57
CA ALA A 153 22.85 -9.39 -21.44
C ALA A 153 23.10 -10.47 -22.51
N CYS A 154 22.05 -11.20 -22.92
CA CYS A 154 22.15 -12.21 -23.97
C CYS A 154 22.27 -11.62 -25.37
N THR A 155 21.68 -10.45 -25.63
CA THR A 155 21.59 -9.87 -26.97
C THR A 155 22.62 -8.77 -27.25
N THR A 156 23.09 -8.06 -26.21
CA THR A 156 24.08 -7.00 -26.33
C THR A 156 25.49 -7.57 -26.35
N ARG A 157 26.35 -7.04 -27.20
CA ARG A 157 27.74 -7.50 -27.36
C ARG A 157 28.75 -6.40 -27.02
N LEU A 158 29.82 -6.80 -26.34
CA LEU A 158 30.98 -5.95 -26.04
C LEU A 158 32.25 -6.71 -26.44
N GLY A 159 33.10 -6.10 -27.23
CA GLY A 159 34.31 -6.76 -27.71
C GLY A 159 34.10 -8.06 -28.48
N GLY A 160 32.98 -8.17 -29.19
CA GLY A 160 32.60 -9.36 -29.97
C GLY A 160 31.93 -10.48 -29.17
N LYS A 161 31.81 -10.37 -27.83
CA LYS A 161 31.14 -11.36 -26.94
C LYS A 161 29.81 -10.84 -26.39
N PRO A 162 28.80 -11.68 -26.19
CA PRO A 162 27.60 -11.28 -25.45
C PRO A 162 27.96 -10.82 -24.04
N LEU A 163 27.21 -9.86 -23.49
CA LEU A 163 27.44 -9.38 -22.11
C LEU A 163 27.34 -10.50 -21.09
N ILE A 164 26.47 -11.49 -21.30
CA ILE A 164 26.29 -12.63 -20.40
C ILE A 164 27.57 -13.48 -20.23
N ASP A 165 28.55 -13.38 -21.15
CA ASP A 165 29.83 -14.10 -21.06
C ASP A 165 30.85 -13.41 -20.14
N PHE A 166 30.54 -12.23 -19.63
CA PHE A 166 31.40 -11.51 -18.68
C PHE A 166 31.02 -11.88 -17.23
N GLN A 167 32.03 -12.18 -16.42
CA GLN A 167 31.86 -12.67 -15.05
C GLN A 167 31.08 -11.65 -14.18
N ASP A 168 31.38 -10.36 -14.29
CA ASP A 168 30.69 -9.32 -13.52
C ASP A 168 29.18 -9.27 -13.81
N VAL A 169 28.80 -9.46 -15.09
CA VAL A 169 27.41 -9.53 -15.51
C VAL A 169 26.74 -10.78 -14.95
N GLN A 170 27.44 -11.94 -14.98
CA GLN A 170 26.93 -13.19 -14.41
C GLN A 170 26.67 -13.07 -12.91
N LEU A 171 27.61 -12.48 -12.15
CA LEU A 171 27.48 -12.27 -10.72
C LEU A 171 26.32 -11.34 -10.38
N THR A 172 26.16 -10.25 -11.11
CA THR A 172 25.04 -9.31 -10.95
C THR A 172 23.69 -9.99 -11.22
N LEU A 173 23.55 -10.70 -12.32
CA LEU A 173 22.33 -11.44 -12.65
C LEU A 173 22.01 -12.52 -11.63
N ALA A 174 23.01 -13.27 -11.16
CA ALA A 174 22.83 -14.28 -10.13
C ALA A 174 22.32 -13.67 -8.83
N GLN A 175 22.86 -12.51 -8.40
CA GLN A 175 22.39 -11.78 -7.23
C GLN A 175 20.94 -11.33 -7.39
N MET A 176 20.58 -10.69 -8.51
CA MET A 176 19.22 -10.24 -8.81
C MET A 176 18.21 -11.41 -8.76
N MET A 177 18.59 -12.56 -9.32
CA MET A 177 17.76 -13.78 -9.33
C MET A 177 17.57 -14.34 -7.91
N ALA A 178 18.64 -14.36 -7.10
CA ALA A 178 18.60 -14.85 -5.71
C ALA A 178 17.69 -13.95 -4.85
N GLU A 179 17.84 -12.62 -4.94
CA GLU A 179 17.02 -11.65 -4.22
C GLU A 179 15.54 -11.78 -4.61
N THR A 180 15.25 -11.86 -5.91
CA THR A 180 13.87 -12.03 -6.41
C THR A 180 13.25 -13.34 -5.93
N SER A 181 14.02 -14.43 -5.89
CA SER A 181 13.56 -15.73 -5.38
C SER A 181 13.30 -15.70 -3.88
N THR A 182 14.14 -15.00 -3.11
CA THR A 182 14.00 -14.86 -1.66
C THR A 182 12.72 -14.10 -1.29
N ILE A 183 12.46 -12.96 -1.92
CA ILE A 183 11.23 -12.20 -1.64
C ILE A 183 9.98 -12.93 -2.11
N ARG A 184 10.06 -13.73 -3.17
CA ARG A 184 8.98 -14.62 -3.61
C ARG A 184 8.66 -15.68 -2.56
N ALA A 185 9.67 -16.31 -1.97
CA ALA A 185 9.48 -17.29 -0.90
C ALA A 185 8.83 -16.67 0.33
N LEU A 186 9.18 -15.43 0.69
CA LEU A 186 8.58 -14.70 1.79
C LEU A 186 7.08 -14.42 1.56
N VAL A 187 6.70 -14.01 0.34
CA VAL A 187 5.28 -13.83 -0.03
C VAL A 187 4.52 -15.15 0.09
N TRP A 188 5.08 -16.26 -0.43
CA TRP A 188 4.45 -17.57 -0.32
C TRP A 188 4.32 -18.05 1.12
N GLN A 189 5.30 -17.75 1.97
CA GLN A 189 5.22 -18.05 3.39
C GLN A 189 4.05 -17.30 4.05
N GLY A 190 3.91 -16.01 3.78
CA GLY A 190 2.80 -15.20 4.30
C GLY A 190 1.42 -15.65 3.79
N ALA A 191 1.35 -16.13 2.54
CA ALA A 191 0.10 -16.59 1.91
C ALA A 191 -0.41 -17.96 2.39
N ARG A 192 0.33 -18.66 3.25
CA ARG A 192 -0.12 -19.95 3.81
C ARG A 192 -1.29 -19.82 4.77
N THR A 193 -1.52 -18.64 5.31
CA THR A 193 -2.64 -18.34 6.21
C THR A 193 -3.58 -17.34 5.57
N TRP A 194 -4.89 -17.47 5.80
CA TRP A 194 -5.88 -16.53 5.29
C TRP A 194 -5.68 -15.11 5.85
N ALA A 195 -5.30 -15.01 7.11
CA ALA A 195 -5.01 -13.75 7.79
C ALA A 195 -3.61 -13.85 8.42
N PRO A 196 -2.56 -13.37 7.76
CA PRO A 196 -1.23 -13.35 8.34
C PRO A 196 -1.20 -12.42 9.56
N ARG A 197 -0.33 -12.73 10.54
CA ARG A 197 -0.04 -11.78 11.63
C ARG A 197 0.45 -10.46 11.05
N GLN A 198 0.13 -9.35 11.73
CA GLN A 198 0.50 -7.99 11.30
C GLN A 198 1.99 -7.86 11.02
N GLY A 199 2.85 -8.38 11.88
CA GLY A 199 4.29 -8.35 11.70
C GLY A 199 4.75 -9.07 10.45
N VAL A 200 4.16 -10.24 10.13
CA VAL A 200 4.49 -11.02 8.91
C VAL A 200 4.08 -10.27 7.65
N ALA A 201 2.86 -9.72 7.63
CA ALA A 201 2.36 -8.95 6.48
C ALA A 201 3.19 -7.67 6.26
N SER A 202 3.50 -6.95 7.34
CA SER A 202 4.33 -5.75 7.33
C SER A 202 5.75 -6.04 6.86
N MET A 203 6.39 -7.08 7.41
CA MET A 203 7.73 -7.52 7.01
C MET A 203 7.78 -7.87 5.52
N ALA A 204 6.83 -8.65 5.04
CA ALA A 204 6.74 -9.00 3.63
C ALA A 204 6.61 -7.73 2.76
N LYS A 205 5.74 -6.79 3.15
CA LYS A 205 5.50 -5.56 2.37
C LYS A 205 6.75 -4.72 2.24
N PHE A 206 7.39 -4.31 3.34
CA PHE A 206 8.54 -3.42 3.24
C PHE A 206 9.77 -4.12 2.64
N HIS A 207 10.04 -5.38 3.01
CA HIS A 207 11.21 -6.08 2.51
C HIS A 207 11.11 -6.38 1.02
N CYS A 208 9.96 -6.90 0.55
CA CYS A 208 9.79 -7.20 -0.87
C CYS A 208 9.85 -5.95 -1.75
N THR A 209 9.28 -4.83 -1.30
CA THR A 209 9.27 -3.61 -2.11
C THR A 209 10.62 -2.88 -2.10
N ASP A 210 11.38 -2.92 -1.00
CA ASP A 210 12.75 -2.37 -0.95
C ASP A 210 13.70 -3.23 -1.79
N THR A 211 13.64 -4.55 -1.66
CA THR A 211 14.45 -5.47 -2.47
C THR A 211 14.14 -5.33 -3.96
N ALA A 212 12.86 -5.16 -4.31
CA ALA A 212 12.46 -4.93 -5.70
C ALA A 212 13.12 -3.68 -6.27
N MET A 213 13.19 -2.58 -5.51
CA MET A 213 13.89 -1.37 -5.96
C MET A 213 15.37 -1.63 -6.19
N CYS A 214 16.07 -2.33 -5.27
CA CYS A 214 17.47 -2.68 -5.44
C CYS A 214 17.71 -3.54 -6.70
N VAL A 215 16.87 -4.55 -6.95
CA VAL A 215 16.96 -5.39 -8.15
C VAL A 215 16.73 -4.57 -9.43
N ILE A 216 15.77 -3.64 -9.41
CA ILE A 216 15.50 -2.77 -10.57
C ILE A 216 16.66 -1.83 -10.82
N GLU A 217 17.28 -1.25 -9.78
CA GLU A 217 18.46 -0.39 -9.91
C GLU A 217 19.65 -1.15 -10.49
N GLN A 218 19.92 -2.38 -10.04
CA GLN A 218 20.93 -3.26 -10.64
C GLN A 218 20.64 -3.53 -12.14
N ALA A 219 19.38 -3.75 -12.50
CA ALA A 219 19.01 -3.89 -13.91
C ALA A 219 19.26 -2.60 -14.71
N MET A 220 18.97 -1.43 -14.12
CA MET A 220 19.21 -0.14 -14.76
C MET A 220 20.70 0.10 -14.99
N ASP A 221 21.54 -0.21 -14.01
CA ASP A 221 23.00 -0.11 -14.13
C ASP A 221 23.52 -1.02 -15.25
N LEU A 222 23.00 -2.25 -15.34
CA LEU A 222 23.39 -3.21 -16.38
C LEU A 222 22.99 -2.76 -17.79
N LEU A 223 21.83 -2.12 -17.94
CA LEU A 223 21.37 -1.60 -19.23
C LEU A 223 22.03 -0.26 -19.63
N GLY A 224 22.59 0.47 -18.67
CA GLY A 224 23.18 1.79 -18.91
C GLY A 224 22.19 2.75 -19.57
N GLU A 225 22.55 3.38 -20.68
CA GLU A 225 21.67 4.32 -21.40
C GLU A 225 20.35 3.69 -21.87
N GLY A 226 20.32 2.38 -22.07
CA GLY A 226 19.11 1.64 -22.43
C GLY A 226 18.03 1.67 -21.34
N ALA A 227 18.41 1.87 -20.09
CA ALA A 227 17.49 1.81 -18.95
C ALA A 227 16.42 2.91 -18.96
N VAL A 228 16.76 4.09 -19.47
CA VAL A 228 15.86 5.26 -19.50
C VAL A 228 14.99 5.33 -20.77
N LEU A 229 15.13 4.38 -21.66
CA LEU A 229 14.38 4.35 -22.93
C LEU A 229 13.08 3.58 -22.77
N HIS A 230 11.95 4.23 -23.06
CA HIS A 230 10.60 3.63 -22.93
C HIS A 230 10.42 2.29 -23.64
N ARG A 231 11.14 2.04 -24.77
CA ARG A 231 11.07 0.77 -25.48
C ARG A 231 11.52 -0.43 -24.64
N ASN A 232 12.39 -0.21 -23.65
CA ASN A 232 12.92 -1.25 -22.77
C ASN A 232 12.05 -1.46 -21.51
N ARG A 233 11.05 -0.59 -21.28
CA ARG A 233 10.07 -0.65 -20.16
C ARG A 233 10.67 -0.53 -18.76
N LEU A 234 11.98 -0.51 -18.59
CA LEU A 234 12.61 -0.50 -17.27
C LEU A 234 12.34 0.81 -16.51
N ASP A 235 12.28 1.94 -17.24
CA ASP A 235 11.84 3.24 -16.72
C ASP A 235 10.44 3.16 -16.11
N LYS A 236 9.52 2.44 -16.75
CA LYS A 236 8.17 2.22 -16.23
C LYS A 236 8.18 1.33 -14.99
N ILE A 237 8.92 0.23 -15.02
CA ILE A 237 9.05 -0.70 -13.89
C ILE A 237 9.58 0.04 -12.66
N TYR A 238 10.63 0.88 -12.82
CA TYR A 238 11.18 1.71 -11.74
C TYR A 238 10.14 2.68 -11.16
N ARG A 239 9.43 3.42 -12.03
CA ARG A 239 8.42 4.39 -11.58
C ARG A 239 7.24 3.72 -10.88
N ASP A 240 6.80 2.56 -11.36
CA ASP A 240 5.72 1.78 -10.74
C ASP A 240 6.16 1.21 -9.38
N ALA A 241 7.38 0.69 -9.30
CA ALA A 241 7.93 0.09 -8.08
C ALA A 241 8.06 1.11 -6.94
N ARG A 242 8.45 2.35 -7.24
CA ARG A 242 8.60 3.40 -6.23
C ARG A 242 7.33 3.63 -5.41
N LEU A 243 6.14 3.49 -6.03
CA LEU A 243 4.87 3.68 -5.33
C LEU A 243 4.61 2.58 -4.30
N THR A 244 5.08 1.35 -4.55
CA THR A 244 4.87 0.22 -3.64
C THR A 244 5.52 0.41 -2.27
N GLN A 245 6.53 1.27 -2.18
CA GLN A 245 7.18 1.64 -0.91
C GLN A 245 6.36 2.63 -0.08
N ILE A 246 5.32 3.25 -0.67
CA ILE A 246 4.59 4.38 -0.09
C ILE A 246 3.18 3.98 0.34
N PHE A 247 2.39 3.41 -0.56
CA PHE A 247 0.99 3.06 -0.24
C PHE A 247 0.88 1.77 0.59
N GLU A 248 -0.29 1.48 1.14
CA GLU A 248 -0.55 0.42 2.13
C GLU A 248 0.36 0.53 3.37
N GLY A 249 0.55 1.78 3.79
CA GLY A 249 1.55 2.16 4.77
C GLY A 249 2.95 2.29 4.19
N THR A 250 3.62 3.38 4.53
CA THR A 250 5.02 3.54 4.12
C THR A 250 5.87 2.40 4.66
N ASN A 251 7.00 2.11 4.02
CA ASN A 251 7.91 1.08 4.53
C ASN A 251 8.44 1.39 5.94
N GLN A 252 8.46 2.68 6.33
CA GLN A 252 8.77 3.10 7.70
C GLN A 252 7.70 2.65 8.69
N ILE A 253 6.43 2.93 8.41
CA ILE A 253 5.30 2.49 9.25
C ILE A 253 5.23 0.97 9.34
N ASN A 254 5.47 0.26 8.24
CA ASN A 254 5.48 -1.20 8.25
C ASN A 254 6.59 -1.77 9.14
N ARG A 255 7.74 -1.10 9.27
CA ARG A 255 8.78 -1.49 10.23
C ARG A 255 8.34 -1.27 11.68
N LEU A 256 7.65 -0.16 11.97
CA LEU A 256 7.07 0.08 13.30
C LEU A 256 6.01 -0.96 13.64
N SER A 257 5.10 -1.27 12.72
CA SER A 257 4.06 -2.30 12.90
C SER A 257 4.64 -3.70 13.15
N LEU A 258 5.80 -4.03 12.59
CA LEU A 258 6.50 -5.28 12.90
C LEU A 258 6.98 -5.30 14.37
N ILE A 259 7.49 -4.18 14.86
CA ILE A 259 7.99 -4.09 16.24
C ILE A 259 6.83 -4.10 17.25
N GLU A 260 5.72 -3.44 16.95
CA GLU A 260 4.48 -3.51 17.76
C GLU A 260 4.02 -4.97 17.91
N ASP A 261 3.90 -5.72 16.80
CA ASP A 261 3.48 -7.12 16.81
C ASP A 261 4.44 -8.01 17.63
N LEU A 262 5.74 -7.72 17.59
CA LEU A 262 6.76 -8.40 18.38
C LEU A 262 6.60 -8.10 19.88
N GLN A 263 6.35 -6.85 20.25
CA GLN A 263 6.14 -6.44 21.64
C GLN A 263 4.88 -7.07 22.21
N GLU A 264 3.77 -7.08 21.49
CA GLU A 264 2.54 -7.72 21.90
C GLU A 264 2.73 -9.23 22.15
N ASP A 265 3.43 -9.93 21.25
CA ASP A 265 3.74 -11.35 21.39
C ASP A 265 4.64 -11.64 22.61
N PHE A 266 5.63 -10.78 22.88
CA PHE A 266 6.52 -10.91 24.01
C PHE A 266 5.80 -10.66 25.34
N LEU A 267 5.01 -9.59 25.44
CA LEU A 267 4.24 -9.25 26.63
C LEU A 267 3.19 -10.31 26.96
N SER A 268 2.54 -10.88 25.97
CA SER A 268 1.59 -11.98 26.16
C SER A 268 2.22 -13.23 26.77
N LYS A 269 3.50 -13.49 26.49
CA LYS A 269 4.27 -14.60 27.05
C LYS A 269 4.78 -14.34 28.47
N LEU A 270 5.00 -13.08 28.83
CA LEU A 270 5.42 -12.69 30.18
C LEU A 270 4.27 -12.67 31.19
N SER A 271 3.03 -12.62 30.75
CA SER A 271 1.83 -12.65 31.58
C SER A 271 1.09 -14.00 31.46
N PRO A 272 1.70 -15.16 31.80
CA PRO A 272 0.99 -16.43 31.83
C PRO A 272 0.22 -16.52 33.14
N GLY A 273 -1.07 -16.16 33.11
CA GLY A 273 -1.97 -16.54 34.19
C GLY A 273 -2.62 -15.43 34.96
N THR A 274 -3.69 -14.89 34.40
CA THR A 274 -4.93 -14.55 35.13
C THR A 274 -6.08 -15.06 34.24
N GLN A 275 -6.29 -16.37 34.30
CA GLN A 275 -7.56 -17.02 33.95
C GLN A 275 -8.40 -17.21 35.18
#